data_2512adebdd886cb7b7b3b34ae0e20bb7
#
_entry.id   2512adebdd886cb7b7b3b34ae0e20bb7
#
_cell.length_a   1.000
_cell.length_b   1.000
_cell.length_c   1.000
_cell.angle_alpha   90.00
_cell.angle_beta   90.00
_cell.angle_gamma   90.00
#
_symmetry.space_group_name_H-M   'P 1'
#
loop_
_entity.id
_entity.type
_entity.pdbx_description
1 polymer ?
#
loop_
_entity_poly.entity_id
_entity_poly.type
_entity_poly.pdbx_seq_one_letter_code
_entity_poly.pdbx_strand_id
1 'polypeptide(L)'
;QIFTHKMFEYADSMNKLIKADITEEMLGTFRREYTDYEGTLQLLPIGTRNVSGEYTGCIYYFLNKDRTSPQRFLTYSDLRPTFYERKSRRFAESTTVWDLDSSLNSYMCTELKLENAKVSMGHLSSSSKTNAIGAGPAQLNCFALRELIVSDFKELAEKISANKSDEETDRLYFVHPKECVVSYFDKHTQQQIFIIKDGCDRQISVTAKYTAENRDFISTLETIGGKMLKEKHKNYVLLAQGYIDHGRLTLFPIEVYDFIDPPDNVPVPVENDTDQDYGMCSELLDATEETDKRIVTAMECGVNSVIADEHAQSIRQCGLEELAKRYECFTKLCENARHTTADKSLDIFTAAGNTMRYIRLCTQKLALFSAINNMEEKK
;
A
#
# COMPACT_ATOMS: atom_id res chain seq x y z
N GLN A 1 0.03 13.81 -8.84
CA GLN A 1 1.41 13.26 -8.82
C GLN A 1 1.47 11.86 -9.46
N ILE A 2 0.74 10.86 -8.93
CA ILE A 2 0.74 9.49 -9.50
C ILE A 2 0.33 9.49 -10.98
N PHE A 3 -0.67 10.29 -11.36
CA PHE A 3 -1.11 10.39 -12.75
C PHE A 3 -0.04 11.00 -13.65
N THR A 4 0.66 12.03 -13.19
CA THR A 4 1.72 12.70 -13.95
C THR A 4 2.94 11.79 -14.10
N HIS A 5 3.34 11.05 -13.05
CA HIS A 5 4.38 10.02 -13.14
C HIS A 5 4.03 8.95 -14.17
N LYS A 6 2.80 8.43 -14.16
CA LYS A 6 2.34 7.47 -15.16
C LYS A 6 2.34 8.05 -16.58
N MET A 7 1.95 9.31 -16.75
CA MET A 7 2.04 9.97 -18.05
C MET A 7 3.49 10.05 -18.58
N PHE A 8 4.49 10.29 -17.71
CA PHE A 8 5.89 10.26 -18.13
C PHE A 8 6.37 8.86 -18.48
N GLU A 9 5.99 7.85 -17.73
CA GLU A 9 6.28 6.45 -18.06
C GLU A 9 5.66 6.07 -19.40
N TYR A 10 4.43 6.52 -19.67
CA TYR A 10 3.77 6.33 -20.96
C TYR A 10 4.45 7.11 -22.08
N ALA A 11 4.84 8.37 -21.87
CA ALA A 11 5.53 9.17 -22.89
C ALA A 11 6.90 8.56 -23.25
N ASP A 12 7.67 8.08 -22.26
CA ASP A 12 8.94 7.39 -22.50
C ASP A 12 8.71 6.04 -23.24
N SER A 13 7.66 5.33 -22.87
CA SER A 13 7.24 4.10 -23.55
C SER A 13 6.80 4.40 -24.98
N MET A 14 6.02 5.46 -25.21
CA MET A 14 5.63 5.89 -26.56
C MET A 14 6.83 6.30 -27.41
N ASN A 15 7.87 6.93 -26.85
CA ASN A 15 9.09 7.23 -27.58
C ASN A 15 9.86 5.97 -28.01
N LYS A 16 9.80 4.91 -27.22
CA LYS A 16 10.30 3.58 -27.61
C LYS A 16 9.42 2.93 -28.65
N LEU A 17 8.11 3.26 -28.68
CA LEU A 17 7.09 2.73 -29.59
C LEU A 17 7.19 3.27 -31.01
N ILE A 18 7.67 4.48 -31.23
CA ILE A 18 7.92 5.03 -32.57
C ILE A 18 8.94 4.17 -33.35
N LYS A 19 9.65 3.27 -32.64
CA LYS A 19 10.67 2.37 -33.19
C LYS A 19 10.37 0.87 -33.06
N ALA A 20 9.24 0.49 -32.43
CA ALA A 20 8.87 -0.90 -32.19
C ALA A 20 7.36 -1.11 -32.30
N ASP A 21 6.93 -2.34 -32.60
CA ASP A 21 5.50 -2.67 -32.56
C ASP A 21 4.92 -2.42 -31.15
N ILE A 22 3.75 -1.76 -31.12
CA ILE A 22 3.03 -1.47 -29.88
C ILE A 22 2.56 -2.80 -29.31
N THR A 23 3.09 -3.18 -28.15
CA THR A 23 2.60 -4.35 -27.41
C THR A 23 1.56 -3.92 -26.37
N GLU A 24 0.60 -4.78 -26.08
CA GLU A 24 -0.41 -4.54 -25.04
C GLU A 24 0.22 -4.28 -23.67
N GLU A 25 1.38 -4.89 -23.38
CA GLU A 25 2.18 -4.63 -22.17
C GLU A 25 2.59 -3.17 -22.02
N MET A 26 2.82 -2.45 -23.13
CA MET A 26 3.24 -1.03 -23.11
C MET A 26 2.08 -0.08 -22.94
N LEU A 27 0.90 -0.44 -23.42
CA LEU A 27 -0.32 0.37 -23.31
C LEU A 27 -1.02 0.18 -21.97
N GLY A 28 -0.67 -0.87 -21.23
CA GLY A 28 -1.39 -1.31 -20.05
C GLY A 28 -2.76 -1.90 -20.41
N THR A 29 -3.19 -2.89 -19.68
CA THR A 29 -4.53 -3.47 -19.84
C THR A 29 -5.51 -2.73 -18.95
N PHE A 30 -6.54 -2.10 -19.54
CA PHE A 30 -7.67 -1.53 -18.82
C PHE A 30 -8.59 -2.60 -18.21
N ARG A 31 -8.36 -3.87 -18.55
CA ARG A 31 -9.12 -5.01 -18.03
C ARG A 31 -8.18 -5.99 -17.38
N ARG A 32 -8.53 -6.41 -16.16
CA ARG A 32 -7.84 -7.53 -15.51
C ARG A 32 -8.03 -8.78 -16.33
N GLU A 33 -6.94 -9.37 -16.78
CA GLU A 33 -6.94 -10.68 -17.39
C GLU A 33 -6.92 -11.73 -16.28
N TYR A 34 -8.00 -12.50 -16.23
CA TYR A 34 -8.12 -13.60 -15.29
C TYR A 34 -7.65 -14.89 -15.93
N THR A 35 -6.72 -15.57 -15.29
CA THR A 35 -6.25 -16.90 -15.67
C THR A 35 -6.89 -17.99 -14.81
N ASP A 36 -7.09 -19.16 -15.39
CA ASP A 36 -7.60 -20.30 -14.63
C ASP A 36 -6.55 -20.74 -13.60
N TYR A 37 -6.98 -20.95 -12.35
CA TYR A 37 -6.13 -21.50 -11.31
C TYR A 37 -6.07 -23.03 -11.48
N GLU A 38 -4.86 -23.58 -11.51
CA GLU A 38 -4.67 -25.02 -11.66
C GLU A 38 -5.04 -25.76 -10.38
N GLY A 39 -6.03 -26.65 -10.47
CA GLY A 39 -6.50 -27.45 -9.36
C GLY A 39 -7.53 -26.75 -8.48
N THR A 40 -7.61 -27.16 -7.22
CA THR A 40 -8.56 -26.64 -6.23
C THR A 40 -7.88 -25.58 -5.36
N LEU A 41 -8.41 -24.38 -5.36
CA LEU A 41 -7.93 -23.30 -4.54
C LEU A 41 -8.54 -23.36 -3.13
N GLN A 42 -7.70 -23.49 -2.11
CA GLN A 42 -8.14 -23.54 -0.71
C GLN A 42 -7.96 -22.19 -0.04
N LEU A 43 -9.04 -21.60 0.42
CA LEU A 43 -9.09 -20.25 0.97
C LEU A 43 -9.44 -20.28 2.46
N LEU A 44 -8.64 -19.55 3.24
CA LEU A 44 -8.94 -19.23 4.62
C LEU A 44 -9.36 -17.75 4.68
N PRO A 45 -10.61 -17.43 5.06
CA PRO A 45 -11.05 -16.07 5.25
C PRO A 45 -10.23 -15.36 6.34
N ILE A 46 -9.76 -14.15 6.05
CA ILE A 46 -8.90 -13.38 6.96
C ILE A 46 -9.39 -11.95 7.21
N GLY A 47 -10.53 -11.56 6.71
CA GLY A 47 -11.11 -10.25 7.03
C GLY A 47 -11.95 -9.69 5.90
N THR A 48 -12.59 -8.56 6.22
CA THR A 48 -13.44 -7.82 5.28
C THR A 48 -13.23 -6.32 5.47
N ARG A 49 -13.43 -5.57 4.39
CA ARG A 49 -13.41 -4.11 4.43
C ARG A 49 -14.59 -3.54 3.67
N ASN A 50 -15.40 -2.75 4.35
CA ASN A 50 -16.44 -1.97 3.70
C ASN A 50 -15.81 -0.77 2.96
N VAL A 51 -16.24 -0.56 1.73
CA VAL A 51 -15.82 0.53 0.86
C VAL A 51 -16.99 1.49 0.66
N SER A 52 -16.71 2.77 0.75
CA SER A 52 -17.67 3.84 0.47
C SER A 52 -17.00 4.99 -0.27
N GLY A 53 -17.74 5.64 -1.15
CA GLY A 53 -17.22 6.72 -1.99
C GLY A 53 -17.85 6.68 -3.39
N GLU A 54 -17.05 6.71 -4.42
CA GLU A 54 -17.52 6.51 -5.80
C GLU A 54 -18.05 5.09 -6.03
N TYR A 55 -17.52 4.13 -5.28
CA TYR A 55 -17.99 2.75 -5.20
C TYR A 55 -18.41 2.44 -3.78
N THR A 56 -19.42 1.59 -3.63
CA THR A 56 -19.88 1.06 -2.35
C THR A 56 -19.90 -0.47 -2.42
N GLY A 57 -19.61 -1.12 -1.29
CA GLY A 57 -19.61 -2.58 -1.20
C GLY A 57 -18.61 -3.12 -0.20
N CYS A 58 -18.15 -4.34 -0.42
CA CYS A 58 -17.23 -5.03 0.47
C CYS A 58 -16.08 -5.68 -0.30
N ILE A 59 -14.89 -5.61 0.27
CA ILE A 59 -13.72 -6.38 -0.15
C ILE A 59 -13.51 -7.48 0.87
N TYR A 60 -13.41 -8.70 0.39
CA TYR A 60 -13.16 -9.91 1.17
C TYR A 60 -11.71 -10.32 0.99
N TYR A 61 -11.02 -10.61 2.08
CA TYR A 61 -9.61 -11.00 2.11
C TYR A 61 -9.49 -12.48 2.48
N PHE A 62 -8.65 -13.18 1.74
CA PHE A 62 -8.41 -14.59 1.92
C PHE A 62 -6.92 -14.90 1.95
N LEU A 63 -6.55 -15.89 2.73
CA LEU A 63 -5.23 -16.51 2.69
C LEU A 63 -5.31 -17.80 1.87
N ASN A 64 -4.47 -17.92 0.85
CA ASN A 64 -4.26 -19.16 0.14
C ASN A 64 -3.54 -20.15 1.05
N LYS A 65 -4.12 -21.32 1.28
CA LYS A 65 -3.51 -22.36 2.12
C LYS A 65 -2.32 -23.05 1.44
N ASP A 66 -2.23 -22.98 0.11
CA ASP A 66 -1.06 -23.43 -0.62
C ASP A 66 0.13 -22.50 -0.34
N ARG A 67 1.06 -22.99 0.49
CA ARG A 67 2.26 -22.25 0.88
C ARG A 67 3.26 -22.06 -0.26
N THR A 68 3.17 -22.85 -1.30
CA THR A 68 4.06 -22.79 -2.47
C THR A 68 3.59 -21.76 -3.49
N SER A 69 2.33 -21.31 -3.39
CA SER A 69 1.78 -20.30 -4.27
C SER A 69 2.50 -18.95 -4.07
N PRO A 70 2.91 -18.29 -5.15
CA PRO A 70 3.46 -16.94 -5.06
C PRO A 70 2.45 -15.91 -4.56
N GLN A 71 1.15 -16.19 -4.74
CA GLN A 71 0.06 -15.35 -4.28
C GLN A 71 -0.54 -15.93 -3.00
N ARG A 72 -0.02 -15.46 -1.86
CA ARG A 72 -0.49 -15.89 -0.54
C ARG A 72 -1.79 -15.19 -0.14
N PHE A 73 -1.94 -13.93 -0.50
CA PHE A 73 -3.14 -13.15 -0.23
C PHE A 73 -3.98 -13.04 -1.48
N LEU A 74 -5.28 -13.23 -1.31
CA LEU A 74 -6.26 -13.13 -2.38
C LEU A 74 -7.41 -12.24 -1.92
N THR A 75 -8.02 -11.52 -2.86
CA THR A 75 -9.18 -10.68 -2.58
C THR A 75 -10.33 -10.99 -3.53
N TYR A 76 -11.54 -10.82 -3.05
CA TYR A 76 -12.72 -10.70 -3.87
C TYR A 76 -13.41 -9.39 -3.56
N SER A 77 -13.76 -8.61 -4.58
CA SER A 77 -14.39 -7.30 -4.43
C SER A 77 -15.80 -7.33 -4.99
N ASP A 78 -16.80 -7.16 -4.13
CA ASP A 78 -18.18 -6.89 -4.52
C ASP A 78 -18.43 -5.38 -4.37
N LEU A 79 -18.05 -4.63 -5.40
CA LEU A 79 -18.12 -3.18 -5.41
C LEU A 79 -19.03 -2.72 -6.55
N ARG A 80 -19.88 -1.74 -6.26
CA ARG A 80 -20.81 -1.15 -7.24
C ARG A 80 -20.67 0.37 -7.25
N PRO A 81 -20.80 1.01 -8.42
CA PRO A 81 -20.82 2.45 -8.50
C PRO A 81 -21.98 3.03 -7.70
N THR A 82 -21.72 3.98 -6.82
CA THR A 82 -22.71 4.62 -5.95
C THR A 82 -23.80 5.35 -6.74
N PHE A 83 -23.51 5.76 -7.98
CA PHE A 83 -24.45 6.44 -8.87
C PHE A 83 -25.72 5.62 -9.15
N TYR A 84 -25.62 4.29 -9.15
CA TYR A 84 -26.76 3.40 -9.40
C TYR A 84 -27.55 3.03 -8.13
N GLU A 85 -27.03 3.35 -6.94
CA GLU A 85 -27.63 2.91 -5.68
C GLU A 85 -28.27 4.07 -4.91
N ARG A 86 -29.51 4.39 -5.23
CA ARG A 86 -30.31 5.30 -4.38
C ARG A 86 -30.82 4.69 -3.07
N LYS A 87 -30.75 3.38 -2.86
CA LYS A 87 -31.30 2.69 -1.68
C LYS A 87 -30.65 1.30 -1.52
N SER A 88 -29.59 1.09 -0.81
CA SER A 88 -29.55 0.01 0.17
C SER A 88 -28.16 -0.32 0.72
N ARG A 89 -28.04 -0.21 2.03
CA ARG A 89 -27.01 -0.82 2.88
C ARG A 89 -26.97 -2.38 2.83
N ARG A 90 -27.87 -3.02 2.09
CA ARG A 90 -28.11 -4.48 2.20
C ARG A 90 -27.65 -5.32 1.01
N PHE A 91 -27.05 -4.73 -0.02
CA PHE A 91 -26.68 -5.52 -1.22
C PHE A 91 -25.49 -6.45 -1.00
N ALA A 92 -24.46 -6.04 -0.27
CA ALA A 92 -23.33 -6.92 0.05
C ALA A 92 -23.76 -8.14 0.90
N GLU A 93 -24.84 -8.00 1.67
CA GLU A 93 -25.38 -9.09 2.50
C GLU A 93 -26.22 -10.09 1.70
N SER A 94 -26.62 -9.78 0.49
CA SER A 94 -27.55 -10.60 -0.32
C SER A 94 -26.95 -11.18 -1.59
N THR A 95 -25.77 -10.75 -2.01
CA THR A 95 -25.16 -11.21 -3.25
C THR A 95 -24.49 -12.57 -3.05
N THR A 96 -24.95 -13.58 -3.78
CA THR A 96 -24.28 -14.88 -3.86
C THR A 96 -23.25 -14.87 -4.96
N VAL A 97 -22.14 -15.54 -4.73
CA VAL A 97 -21.03 -15.72 -5.70
C VAL A 97 -20.55 -17.16 -5.64
N TRP A 98 -19.95 -17.64 -6.72
CA TRP A 98 -19.34 -18.98 -6.82
C TRP A 98 -20.29 -20.13 -6.48
N ASP A 99 -21.56 -20.00 -6.85
CA ASP A 99 -22.61 -21.00 -6.60
C ASP A 99 -22.86 -21.31 -5.11
N LEU A 100 -22.49 -20.38 -4.21
CA LEU A 100 -22.81 -20.49 -2.78
C LEU A 100 -24.32 -20.29 -2.55
N ASP A 101 -24.87 -20.95 -1.56
CA ASP A 101 -26.29 -20.91 -1.20
C ASP A 101 -26.67 -19.66 -0.40
N SER A 102 -25.69 -18.91 0.11
CA SER A 102 -25.88 -17.66 0.83
C SER A 102 -24.78 -16.63 0.52
N SER A 103 -24.89 -15.43 1.09
CA SER A 103 -23.92 -14.38 0.85
C SER A 103 -22.52 -14.78 1.32
N LEU A 104 -21.48 -14.29 0.65
CA LEU A 104 -20.09 -14.58 1.01
C LEU A 104 -19.76 -14.13 2.44
N ASN A 105 -20.43 -13.10 2.94
CA ASN A 105 -20.26 -12.63 4.32
C ASN A 105 -20.60 -13.72 5.34
N SER A 106 -21.56 -14.62 5.05
CA SER A 106 -21.93 -15.74 5.92
C SER A 106 -20.85 -16.81 6.00
N TYR A 107 -19.93 -16.83 5.03
CA TYR A 107 -18.83 -17.79 4.95
C TYR A 107 -17.50 -17.27 5.51
N MET A 108 -17.47 -16.07 6.08
CA MET A 108 -16.22 -15.51 6.60
C MET A 108 -15.66 -16.23 7.85
N CYS A 109 -16.41 -17.17 8.41
CA CYS A 109 -15.92 -18.09 9.44
C CYS A 109 -15.73 -19.53 8.92
N THR A 110 -15.75 -19.74 7.59
CA THR A 110 -15.70 -21.05 6.96
C THR A 110 -14.57 -21.13 5.95
N GLU A 111 -13.74 -22.16 6.00
CA GLU A 111 -12.78 -22.44 4.93
C GLU A 111 -13.53 -22.74 3.63
N LEU A 112 -13.04 -22.21 2.52
CA LEU A 112 -13.63 -22.42 1.21
C LEU A 112 -12.69 -23.21 0.31
N LYS A 113 -13.25 -24.10 -0.47
CA LYS A 113 -12.57 -24.76 -1.60
C LYS A 113 -13.25 -24.29 -2.88
N LEU A 114 -12.46 -23.70 -3.78
CA LEU A 114 -12.93 -23.21 -5.07
C LEU A 114 -12.41 -24.13 -6.18
N GLU A 115 -13.32 -24.62 -6.99
CA GLU A 115 -13.03 -25.31 -8.25
C GLU A 115 -13.24 -24.35 -9.42
N ASN A 116 -12.43 -24.48 -10.47
CA ASN A 116 -12.43 -23.60 -11.62
C ASN A 116 -12.27 -22.11 -11.25
N ALA A 117 -11.49 -21.84 -10.23
CA ALA A 117 -11.22 -20.47 -9.80
C ALA A 117 -10.43 -19.74 -10.89
N LYS A 118 -10.71 -18.45 -11.04
CA LYS A 118 -9.96 -17.55 -11.91
C LYS A 118 -9.34 -16.43 -11.08
N VAL A 119 -8.03 -16.24 -11.28
CA VAL A 119 -7.24 -15.28 -10.49
C VAL A 119 -6.51 -14.31 -11.41
N SER A 120 -6.44 -13.05 -11.01
CA SER A 120 -5.63 -12.02 -11.65
C SER A 120 -4.95 -11.17 -10.59
N MET A 121 -3.61 -11.20 -10.51
CA MET A 121 -2.83 -10.38 -9.56
C MET A 121 -3.39 -10.39 -8.12
N GLY A 122 -3.73 -11.55 -7.60
CA GLY A 122 -4.32 -11.69 -6.27
C GLY A 122 -5.83 -11.42 -6.18
N HIS A 123 -6.51 -11.11 -7.28
CA HIS A 123 -7.97 -10.89 -7.29
C HIS A 123 -8.71 -12.10 -7.84
N LEU A 124 -9.74 -12.52 -7.13
CA LEU A 124 -10.65 -13.59 -7.52
C LEU A 124 -11.76 -13.06 -8.43
N SER A 125 -12.06 -13.78 -9.49
CA SER A 125 -13.17 -13.47 -10.39
C SER A 125 -14.52 -13.89 -9.81
N SER A 126 -15.58 -13.17 -10.17
CA SER A 126 -16.98 -13.57 -9.94
C SER A 126 -17.52 -14.53 -11.01
N SER A 127 -16.65 -15.29 -11.69
CA SER A 127 -17.05 -16.19 -12.75
C SER A 127 -18.13 -17.19 -12.31
N SER A 128 -19.20 -17.31 -13.11
CA SER A 128 -20.25 -18.31 -12.88
C SER A 128 -19.80 -19.76 -13.06
N LYS A 129 -18.57 -19.98 -13.57
CA LYS A 129 -17.97 -21.32 -13.68
C LYS A 129 -17.23 -21.73 -12.41
N THR A 130 -16.92 -20.78 -11.55
CA THR A 130 -16.27 -21.07 -10.25
C THR A 130 -17.32 -21.61 -9.30
N ASN A 131 -17.01 -22.73 -8.67
CA ASN A 131 -17.85 -23.36 -7.67
C ASN A 131 -17.13 -23.38 -6.32
N ALA A 132 -17.78 -22.90 -5.27
CA ALA A 132 -17.24 -22.88 -3.93
C ALA A 132 -17.97 -23.84 -3.00
N ILE A 133 -17.20 -24.55 -2.19
CA ILE A 133 -17.74 -25.49 -1.20
C ILE A 133 -17.13 -25.11 0.16
N GLY A 134 -17.99 -25.01 1.19
CA GLY A 134 -17.55 -24.88 2.58
C GLY A 134 -16.81 -26.13 3.03
N ALA A 135 -15.56 -25.98 3.50
CA ALA A 135 -14.71 -27.10 3.89
C ALA A 135 -14.60 -27.30 5.41
N GLY A 136 -15.41 -26.58 6.18
CA GLY A 136 -15.42 -26.61 7.64
C GLY A 136 -15.08 -25.25 8.27
N PRO A 137 -15.08 -25.17 9.62
CA PRO A 137 -14.76 -23.93 10.31
C PRO A 137 -13.36 -23.42 9.97
N ALA A 138 -13.23 -22.13 9.72
CA ALA A 138 -11.95 -21.48 9.51
C ALA A 138 -11.10 -21.54 10.79
N GLN A 139 -9.95 -22.19 10.72
CA GLN A 139 -9.00 -22.29 11.83
C GLN A 139 -7.86 -21.32 11.64
N LEU A 140 -8.11 -20.06 12.00
CA LEU A 140 -7.09 -19.03 12.02
C LEU A 140 -6.43 -19.00 13.40
N ASN A 141 -5.13 -19.29 13.47
CA ASN A 141 -4.35 -19.26 14.71
C ASN A 141 -2.89 -18.82 14.41
N CYS A 142 -2.15 -18.51 15.46
CA CYS A 142 -0.75 -18.06 15.31
C CYS A 142 0.12 -19.09 14.57
N PHE A 143 -0.09 -20.38 14.77
CA PHE A 143 0.68 -21.42 14.10
C PHE A 143 0.46 -21.42 12.57
N ALA A 144 -0.79 -21.22 12.13
CA ALA A 144 -1.11 -21.12 10.70
C ALA A 144 -0.50 -19.88 10.05
N LEU A 145 -0.33 -18.79 10.82
CA LEU A 145 0.16 -17.49 10.36
C LEU A 145 1.63 -17.22 10.68
N ARG A 146 2.32 -18.09 11.42
CA ARG A 146 3.65 -17.83 12.00
C ARG A 146 4.69 -17.31 10.99
N GLU A 147 4.65 -17.76 9.75
CA GLU A 147 5.57 -17.35 8.69
C GLU A 147 5.20 -15.98 8.07
N LEU A 148 4.00 -15.50 8.35
CA LEU A 148 3.45 -14.26 7.81
C LEU A 148 3.42 -13.14 8.86
N ILE A 149 3.52 -13.48 10.15
CA ILE A 149 3.48 -12.51 11.24
C ILE A 149 4.82 -11.77 11.30
N VAL A 150 4.75 -10.45 11.29
CA VAL A 150 5.90 -9.56 11.45
C VAL A 150 5.77 -8.85 12.80
N SER A 151 6.80 -8.95 13.63
CA SER A 151 6.86 -8.32 14.97
C SER A 151 7.96 -7.27 15.08
N ASP A 152 8.89 -7.25 14.12
CA ASP A 152 9.92 -6.22 14.00
C ASP A 152 9.46 -5.13 13.03
N PHE A 153 9.31 -3.90 13.52
CA PHE A 153 8.81 -2.79 12.69
C PHE A 153 9.84 -2.30 11.68
N LYS A 154 11.14 -2.53 11.91
CA LYS A 154 12.16 -2.25 10.90
C LYS A 154 12.05 -3.25 9.74
N GLU A 155 11.93 -4.52 10.03
CA GLU A 155 11.67 -5.56 9.01
C GLU A 155 10.39 -5.27 8.23
N LEU A 156 9.34 -4.82 8.92
CA LEU A 156 8.07 -4.42 8.29
C LEU A 156 8.27 -3.27 7.31
N ALA A 157 8.99 -2.21 7.73
CA ALA A 157 9.29 -1.06 6.87
C ALA A 157 10.12 -1.47 5.65
N GLU A 158 11.12 -2.34 5.83
CA GLU A 158 11.94 -2.88 4.74
C GLU A 158 11.09 -3.68 3.73
N LYS A 159 10.20 -4.55 4.20
CA LYS A 159 9.27 -5.32 3.35
C LYS A 159 8.34 -4.40 2.57
N ILE A 160 7.76 -3.38 3.21
CA ILE A 160 6.88 -2.40 2.56
C ILE A 160 7.65 -1.61 1.51
N SER A 161 8.87 -1.15 1.83
CA SER A 161 9.71 -0.39 0.90
C SER A 161 10.19 -1.22 -0.30
N ALA A 162 10.47 -2.51 -0.08
CA ALA A 162 10.88 -3.42 -1.15
C ALA A 162 9.73 -3.75 -2.12
N ASN A 163 8.50 -3.65 -1.66
CA ASN A 163 7.33 -3.93 -2.46
C ASN A 163 7.09 -2.80 -3.50
N LYS A 164 7.18 -3.17 -4.78
CA LYS A 164 6.98 -2.25 -5.92
C LYS A 164 5.57 -2.33 -6.50
N SER A 165 4.76 -3.26 -6.00
CA SER A 165 3.41 -3.47 -6.50
C SER A 165 2.45 -2.41 -5.98
N ASP A 166 1.53 -1.98 -6.84
CA ASP A 166 0.41 -1.13 -6.45
C ASP A 166 -0.82 -1.97 -6.04
N GLU A 167 -0.74 -3.30 -6.14
CA GLU A 167 -1.85 -4.18 -5.78
C GLU A 167 -2.07 -4.22 -4.28
N GLU A 168 -3.32 -4.19 -3.90
CA GLU A 168 -3.75 -4.17 -2.50
C GLU A 168 -3.28 -5.41 -1.72
N THR A 169 -3.29 -6.57 -2.36
CA THR A 169 -2.88 -7.86 -1.79
C THR A 169 -1.42 -7.88 -1.37
N ASP A 170 -0.57 -7.17 -2.11
CA ASP A 170 0.87 -7.14 -1.87
C ASP A 170 1.25 -6.21 -0.70
N ARG A 171 0.30 -5.41 -0.22
CA ARG A 171 0.46 -4.48 0.92
C ARG A 171 -0.13 -5.00 2.22
N LEU A 172 -0.55 -6.26 2.25
CA LEU A 172 -1.14 -6.91 3.42
C LEU A 172 -0.07 -7.52 4.31
N TYR A 173 -0.15 -7.22 5.59
CA TYR A 173 0.76 -7.74 6.61
C TYR A 173 -0.01 -8.17 7.85
N PHE A 174 0.41 -9.29 8.44
CA PHE A 174 0.03 -9.64 9.80
C PHE A 174 1.08 -9.05 10.74
N VAL A 175 0.67 -8.13 11.59
CA VAL A 175 1.56 -7.41 12.50
C VAL A 175 1.24 -7.75 13.94
N HIS A 176 2.25 -8.21 14.69
CA HIS A 176 2.14 -8.52 16.11
C HIS A 176 2.90 -7.47 16.92
N PRO A 177 2.21 -6.49 17.55
CA PRO A 177 2.85 -5.53 18.43
C PRO A 177 3.13 -6.14 19.80
N LYS A 178 4.20 -5.70 20.46
CA LYS A 178 4.47 -6.00 21.86
C LYS A 178 3.43 -5.36 22.78
N GLU A 179 3.08 -4.11 22.49
CA GLU A 179 2.07 -3.36 23.27
C GLU A 179 1.41 -2.26 22.45
N CYS A 180 0.24 -1.85 22.89
CA CYS A 180 -0.40 -0.60 22.47
C CYS A 180 -0.13 0.48 23.52
N VAL A 181 0.46 1.60 23.10
CA VAL A 181 0.85 2.70 23.98
C VAL A 181 -0.28 3.70 24.14
N VAL A 182 -0.96 3.99 23.03
CA VAL A 182 -2.02 5.00 22.94
C VAL A 182 -3.14 4.49 22.04
N SER A 183 -4.37 4.74 22.45
CA SER A 183 -5.57 4.53 21.63
C SER A 183 -6.55 5.67 21.86
N TYR A 184 -6.89 6.39 20.80
CA TYR A 184 -7.84 7.49 20.89
C TYR A 184 -8.52 7.76 19.54
N PHE A 185 -9.69 8.39 19.59
CA PHE A 185 -10.37 8.89 18.41
C PHE A 185 -10.05 10.38 18.23
N ASP A 186 -9.40 10.71 17.11
CA ASP A 186 -9.13 12.10 16.75
C ASP A 186 -10.37 12.70 16.05
N LYS A 187 -11.01 13.64 16.73
CA LYS A 187 -12.21 14.32 16.26
C LYS A 187 -11.95 15.28 15.09
N HIS A 188 -10.72 15.79 14.95
CA HIS A 188 -10.37 16.73 13.88
C HIS A 188 -10.18 16.01 12.55
N THR A 189 -9.44 14.92 12.57
CA THR A 189 -9.18 14.10 11.37
C THR A 189 -10.25 13.02 11.15
N GLN A 190 -11.15 12.82 12.11
CA GLN A 190 -12.17 11.76 12.11
C GLN A 190 -11.53 10.38 11.94
N GLN A 191 -10.51 10.09 12.76
CA GLN A 191 -9.75 8.84 12.69
C GLN A 191 -9.61 8.20 14.06
N GLN A 192 -9.75 6.86 14.11
CA GLN A 192 -9.27 6.07 15.21
C GLN A 192 -7.76 5.87 15.05
N ILE A 193 -6.99 6.18 16.08
CA ILE A 193 -5.53 6.12 16.07
C ILE A 193 -5.06 5.22 17.20
N PHE A 194 -4.16 4.30 16.88
CA PHE A 194 -3.36 3.54 17.84
C PHE A 194 -1.89 3.86 17.62
N ILE A 195 -1.14 3.97 18.70
CA ILE A 195 0.32 3.91 18.68
C ILE A 195 0.70 2.57 19.26
N ILE A 196 1.35 1.75 18.46
CA ILE A 196 1.81 0.42 18.85
C ILE A 196 3.33 0.36 18.86
N LYS A 197 3.88 -0.52 19.72
CA LYS A 197 5.31 -0.75 19.86
C LYS A 197 5.70 -2.17 19.52
N ASP A 198 6.91 -2.33 18.99
CA ASP A 198 7.58 -3.62 18.84
C ASP A 198 8.47 -3.98 20.05
N GLY A 199 9.21 -5.09 19.91
CA GLY A 199 10.14 -5.58 20.95
C GLY A 199 11.31 -4.65 21.23
N CYS A 200 11.71 -3.81 20.26
CA CYS A 200 12.79 -2.81 20.38
C CYS A 200 12.29 -1.41 20.75
N ASP A 201 11.05 -1.29 21.25
CA ASP A 201 10.41 -0.02 21.63
C ASP A 201 10.17 0.97 20.46
N ARG A 202 10.35 0.55 19.20
CA ARG A 202 10.00 1.34 18.03
C ARG A 202 8.50 1.50 17.91
N GLN A 203 8.06 2.71 17.54
CA GLN A 203 6.64 3.08 17.51
C GLN A 203 6.16 3.34 16.11
N ILE A 204 4.97 2.80 15.79
CA ILE A 204 4.26 3.10 14.54
C ILE A 204 2.80 3.44 14.82
N SER A 205 2.17 4.15 13.89
CA SER A 205 0.75 4.47 13.96
C SER A 205 -0.08 3.50 13.15
N VAL A 206 -1.21 3.10 13.74
CA VAL A 206 -2.30 2.38 13.08
C VAL A 206 -3.48 3.32 13.02
N THR A 207 -3.98 3.61 11.84
CA THR A 207 -5.05 4.60 11.64
C THR A 207 -6.21 4.02 10.85
N ALA A 208 -7.43 4.33 11.28
CA ALA A 208 -8.65 3.98 10.58
C ALA A 208 -9.57 5.20 10.49
N LYS A 209 -9.84 5.65 9.24
CA LYS A 209 -10.71 6.80 9.00
C LYS A 209 -12.17 6.40 9.22
N TYR A 210 -12.92 7.22 9.97
CA TYR A 210 -14.34 7.02 10.18
C TYR A 210 -15.13 7.33 8.90
N THR A 211 -16.03 6.41 8.57
CA THR A 211 -17.11 6.62 7.58
C THR A 211 -18.40 6.04 8.15
N ALA A 212 -19.54 6.43 7.59
CA ALA A 212 -20.83 5.89 8.07
C ALA A 212 -20.91 4.37 7.92
N GLU A 213 -20.27 3.83 6.90
CA GLU A 213 -20.29 2.40 6.54
C GLU A 213 -19.35 1.56 7.42
N ASN A 214 -18.27 2.16 7.97
CA ASN A 214 -17.33 1.45 8.84
C ASN A 214 -17.52 1.75 10.33
N ARG A 215 -18.64 2.36 10.71
CA ARG A 215 -18.94 2.75 12.09
C ARG A 215 -18.76 1.59 13.08
N ASP A 216 -19.28 0.42 12.74
CA ASP A 216 -19.23 -0.73 13.64
C ASP A 216 -17.78 -1.25 13.76
N PHE A 217 -17.00 -1.20 12.67
CA PHE A 217 -15.58 -1.52 12.70
C PHE A 217 -14.79 -0.54 13.59
N ILE A 218 -15.03 0.77 13.46
CA ILE A 218 -14.40 1.78 14.34
C ILE A 218 -14.76 1.55 15.80
N SER A 219 -16.02 1.28 16.13
CA SER A 219 -16.44 0.96 17.49
C SER A 219 -15.74 -0.30 18.04
N THR A 220 -15.55 -1.31 17.18
CA THR A 220 -14.79 -2.52 17.52
C THR A 220 -13.33 -2.18 17.79
N LEU A 221 -12.71 -1.36 16.94
CA LEU A 221 -11.33 -0.90 17.14
C LEU A 221 -11.16 -0.10 18.44
N GLU A 222 -12.08 0.82 18.76
CA GLU A 222 -12.06 1.55 20.03
C GLU A 222 -12.08 0.58 21.23
N THR A 223 -12.95 -0.42 21.18
CA THR A 223 -13.07 -1.44 22.23
C THR A 223 -11.78 -2.25 22.37
N ILE A 224 -11.22 -2.71 21.24
CA ILE A 224 -9.98 -3.50 21.23
C ILE A 224 -8.80 -2.64 21.69
N GLY A 225 -8.69 -1.41 21.23
CA GLY A 225 -7.65 -0.49 21.66
C GLY A 225 -7.69 -0.24 23.16
N GLY A 226 -8.89 -0.09 23.74
CA GLY A 226 -9.08 0.00 25.19
C GLY A 226 -8.67 -1.26 25.95
N LYS A 227 -8.85 -2.45 25.35
CA LYS A 227 -8.36 -3.72 25.91
C LYS A 227 -6.85 -3.84 25.78
N MET A 228 -6.27 -3.55 24.63
CA MET A 228 -4.83 -3.59 24.39
C MET A 228 -4.05 -2.69 25.35
N LEU A 229 -4.58 -1.51 25.70
CA LEU A 229 -4.00 -0.61 26.69
C LEU A 229 -4.00 -1.19 28.11
N LYS A 230 -5.03 -1.96 28.46
CA LYS A 230 -5.22 -2.53 29.80
C LYS A 230 -4.53 -3.88 29.99
N GLU A 231 -4.57 -4.70 28.95
CA GLU A 231 -4.18 -6.11 28.98
C GLU A 231 -2.89 -6.32 28.19
N LYS A 232 -1.76 -5.82 28.72
CA LYS A 232 -0.43 -5.82 28.08
C LYS A 232 0.11 -7.20 27.69
N HIS A 233 -0.57 -8.28 28.04
CA HIS A 233 -0.10 -9.68 27.86
C HIS A 233 -0.89 -10.46 26.82
N LYS A 234 -1.80 -9.84 26.11
CA LYS A 234 -2.56 -10.53 25.05
C LYS A 234 -1.87 -10.48 23.70
N ASN A 235 -2.02 -11.57 22.97
CA ASN A 235 -1.36 -11.79 21.68
C ASN A 235 -2.25 -11.24 20.55
N TYR A 236 -2.39 -9.92 20.48
CA TYR A 236 -3.10 -9.28 19.39
C TYR A 236 -2.28 -9.33 18.10
N VAL A 237 -2.90 -9.75 17.02
CA VAL A 237 -2.32 -9.70 15.68
C VAL A 237 -3.25 -8.88 14.80
N LEU A 238 -2.70 -7.89 14.13
CA LEU A 238 -3.43 -7.03 13.20
C LEU A 238 -3.20 -7.51 11.77
N LEU A 239 -4.26 -7.73 11.02
CA LEU A 239 -4.18 -7.73 9.56
C LEU A 239 -4.33 -6.28 9.11
N ALA A 240 -3.32 -5.75 8.45
CA ALA A 240 -3.30 -4.35 8.04
C ALA A 240 -2.61 -4.14 6.68
N GLN A 241 -2.98 -3.07 6.01
CA GLN A 241 -2.22 -2.54 4.89
C GLN A 241 -1.14 -1.59 5.39
N GLY A 242 0.10 -1.78 4.92
CA GLY A 242 1.25 -0.97 5.31
C GLY A 242 1.64 0.02 4.22
N TYR A 243 1.92 1.25 4.62
CA TYR A 243 2.39 2.33 3.74
C TYR A 243 3.48 3.14 4.42
N ILE A 244 4.47 3.56 3.64
CA ILE A 244 5.41 4.61 4.03
C ILE A 244 5.02 5.86 3.26
N ASP A 245 4.55 6.88 3.99
CA ASP A 245 4.13 8.16 3.45
C ASP A 245 4.86 9.29 4.19
N HIS A 246 5.50 10.19 3.45
CA HIS A 246 6.33 11.27 4.00
C HIS A 246 7.29 10.82 5.11
N GLY A 247 7.98 9.68 4.87
CA GLY A 247 8.92 9.11 5.83
C GLY A 247 8.30 8.62 7.14
N ARG A 248 7.02 8.24 7.12
CA ARG A 248 6.33 7.63 8.27
C ARG A 248 5.68 6.33 7.88
N LEU A 249 5.93 5.29 8.66
CA LEU A 249 5.22 4.02 8.52
C LEU A 249 3.86 4.13 9.19
N THR A 250 2.82 3.88 8.41
CA THR A 250 1.43 3.86 8.87
C THR A 250 0.74 2.58 8.42
N LEU A 251 -0.03 2.00 9.32
CA LEU A 251 -0.86 0.83 9.06
C LEU A 251 -2.34 1.21 9.03
N PHE A 252 -3.05 0.65 8.06
CA PHE A 252 -4.52 0.72 7.97
C PHE A 252 -5.09 -0.66 8.33
N PRO A 253 -5.72 -0.83 9.50
CA PRO A 253 -6.18 -2.11 9.98
C PRO A 253 -7.38 -2.58 9.17
N ILE A 254 -7.42 -3.88 8.88
CA ILE A 254 -8.54 -4.58 8.24
C ILE A 254 -9.24 -5.45 9.26
N GLU A 255 -8.45 -6.18 10.08
CA GLU A 255 -8.97 -7.08 11.10
C GLU A 255 -8.01 -7.14 12.29
N VAL A 256 -8.52 -7.46 13.47
CA VAL A 256 -7.71 -7.65 14.68
C VAL A 256 -8.08 -8.96 15.35
N TYR A 257 -7.08 -9.80 15.53
CA TYR A 257 -7.23 -11.12 16.16
C TYR A 257 -6.70 -11.09 17.59
N ASP A 258 -7.41 -11.75 18.49
CA ASP A 258 -6.98 -12.02 19.87
C ASP A 258 -6.68 -13.52 19.96
N PHE A 259 -5.43 -13.90 19.79
CA PHE A 259 -5.02 -15.29 19.82
C PHE A 259 -4.73 -15.75 21.25
N ILE A 260 -5.15 -16.97 21.56
CA ILE A 260 -4.95 -17.57 22.90
C ILE A 260 -3.46 -17.84 23.14
N ASP A 261 -2.78 -18.36 22.12
CA ASP A 261 -1.36 -18.69 22.20
C ASP A 261 -0.51 -17.61 21.52
N PRO A 262 0.65 -17.25 22.13
CA PRO A 262 1.58 -16.36 21.47
C PRO A 262 2.10 -17.01 20.17
N PRO A 263 2.45 -16.22 19.16
CA PRO A 263 3.18 -16.77 18.04
C PRO A 263 4.50 -17.36 18.56
N ASP A 264 4.67 -18.69 18.42
CA ASP A 264 5.92 -19.35 18.76
C ASP A 264 7.07 -18.69 18.01
N ASN A 265 8.11 -18.27 18.74
CA ASN A 265 9.34 -17.68 18.20
C ASN A 265 9.11 -16.39 17.37
N VAL A 266 8.43 -15.41 17.95
CA VAL A 266 8.61 -14.04 17.48
C VAL A 266 10.09 -13.71 17.68
N PRO A 267 10.86 -13.45 16.62
CA PRO A 267 12.27 -13.11 16.77
C PRO A 267 12.37 -11.92 17.72
N VAL A 268 13.08 -12.08 18.82
CA VAL A 268 13.46 -10.92 19.63
C VAL A 268 14.36 -10.10 18.73
N PRO A 269 14.00 -8.85 18.41
CA PRO A 269 14.82 -8.03 17.56
C PRO A 269 16.21 -7.95 18.15
N VAL A 270 17.21 -8.36 17.38
CA VAL A 270 18.60 -8.17 17.76
C VAL A 270 18.92 -6.72 17.42
N GLU A 271 19.23 -5.91 18.42
CA GLU A 271 19.80 -4.58 18.21
C GLU A 271 21.10 -4.75 17.41
N ASN A 272 21.01 -4.65 16.11
CA ASN A 272 22.17 -4.40 15.28
C ASN A 272 22.47 -2.91 15.40
N ASP A 273 23.37 -2.58 16.31
CA ASP A 273 23.98 -1.26 16.45
C ASP A 273 24.73 -0.90 15.16
N THR A 274 24.01 -0.47 14.15
CA THR A 274 24.57 0.37 13.11
C THR A 274 24.13 1.79 13.47
N ASP A 275 25.04 2.51 14.13
CA ASP A 275 24.99 3.98 14.28
C ASP A 275 24.98 4.63 12.88
N GLN A 276 23.88 4.50 12.16
CA GLN A 276 23.62 5.29 10.97
C GLN A 276 22.83 6.51 11.44
N ASP A 277 23.50 7.66 11.37
CA ASP A 277 22.88 8.95 11.61
C ASP A 277 21.84 9.23 10.51
N TYR A 278 20.57 8.99 10.83
CA TYR A 278 19.44 9.24 9.93
C TYR A 278 18.90 10.68 10.05
N GLY A 279 19.52 11.54 10.86
CA GLY A 279 18.98 12.87 11.21
C GLY A 279 18.74 13.79 10.01
N MET A 280 19.48 13.61 8.92
CA MET A 280 19.32 14.40 7.69
C MET A 280 18.29 13.81 6.69
N CYS A 281 17.72 12.64 6.96
CA CYS A 281 16.89 11.97 5.97
C CYS A 281 15.59 12.70 5.62
N SER A 282 14.99 13.42 6.58
CA SER A 282 13.77 14.19 6.32
C SER A 282 14.04 15.40 5.42
N GLU A 283 15.13 16.12 5.64
CA GLU A 283 15.52 17.26 4.79
C GLU A 283 15.84 16.83 3.35
N LEU A 284 16.52 15.69 3.21
CA LEU A 284 16.80 15.10 1.90
C LEU A 284 15.51 14.63 1.20
N LEU A 285 14.57 14.07 1.96
CA LEU A 285 13.26 13.67 1.43
C LEU A 285 12.47 14.89 0.95
N ASP A 286 12.41 15.96 1.76
CA ASP A 286 11.73 17.21 1.40
C ASP A 286 12.34 17.82 0.13
N ALA A 287 13.67 17.83 0.00
CA ALA A 287 14.35 18.32 -1.20
C ALA A 287 14.03 17.50 -2.45
N THR A 288 13.89 16.18 -2.34
CA THR A 288 13.50 15.32 -3.46
C THR A 288 12.04 15.54 -3.86
N GLU A 289 11.13 15.65 -2.89
CA GLU A 289 9.70 15.90 -3.12
C GLU A 289 9.45 17.29 -3.72
N GLU A 290 10.16 18.30 -3.25
CA GLU A 290 10.08 19.66 -3.83
C GLU A 290 10.56 19.68 -5.28
N THR A 291 11.65 18.96 -5.59
CA THR A 291 12.14 18.83 -6.97
C THR A 291 11.11 18.17 -7.88
N ASP A 292 10.45 17.11 -7.40
CA ASP A 292 9.39 16.44 -8.14
C ASP A 292 8.22 17.39 -8.42
N LYS A 293 7.74 18.12 -7.41
CA LYS A 293 6.68 19.12 -7.56
C LYS A 293 7.00 20.18 -8.58
N ARG A 294 8.26 20.67 -8.62
CA ARG A 294 8.69 21.67 -9.58
C ARG A 294 8.70 21.16 -11.01
N ILE A 295 9.18 19.94 -11.25
CA ILE A 295 9.11 19.30 -12.56
C ILE A 295 7.65 19.12 -13.00
N VAL A 296 6.79 18.59 -12.12
CA VAL A 296 5.35 18.42 -12.39
C VAL A 296 4.72 19.78 -12.74
N THR A 297 4.97 20.82 -11.95
CA THR A 297 4.45 22.17 -12.19
C THR A 297 4.91 22.71 -13.55
N ALA A 298 6.18 22.52 -13.91
CA ALA A 298 6.70 22.92 -15.22
C ALA A 298 5.97 22.24 -16.37
N MET A 299 5.60 20.99 -16.19
CA MET A 299 4.88 20.21 -17.22
C MET A 299 3.39 20.54 -17.30
N GLU A 300 2.77 20.94 -16.20
CA GLU A 300 1.34 21.30 -16.12
C GLU A 300 1.09 22.77 -16.47
N CYS A 301 1.93 23.67 -15.96
CA CYS A 301 1.76 25.12 -16.07
C CYS A 301 2.68 25.77 -17.12
N GLY A 302 3.59 24.99 -17.70
CA GLY A 302 4.56 25.46 -18.68
C GLY A 302 5.97 25.67 -18.11
N VAL A 303 6.95 25.45 -18.97
CA VAL A 303 8.39 25.43 -18.63
C VAL A 303 8.94 26.73 -18.05
N ASN A 304 8.21 27.84 -18.19
CA ASN A 304 8.62 29.12 -17.63
C ASN A 304 8.68 29.14 -16.09
N SER A 305 7.97 28.24 -15.43
CA SER A 305 7.93 28.16 -13.97
C SER A 305 9.24 27.72 -13.31
N VAL A 306 10.16 27.13 -14.09
CA VAL A 306 11.46 26.63 -13.60
C VAL A 306 12.66 27.37 -14.19
N ILE A 307 12.42 28.43 -14.98
CA ILE A 307 13.50 29.24 -15.56
C ILE A 307 14.05 30.22 -14.53
N ALA A 308 15.39 30.37 -14.50
CA ALA A 308 16.11 31.18 -13.52
C ALA A 308 15.89 30.71 -12.04
N ASP A 309 15.75 29.45 -11.85
CA ASP A 309 15.50 28.82 -10.56
C ASP A 309 16.82 28.44 -9.87
N GLU A 310 17.03 28.93 -8.63
CA GLU A 310 18.20 28.59 -7.80
C GLU A 310 18.05 27.24 -7.09
N HIS A 311 16.98 26.49 -7.34
CA HIS A 311 16.67 25.26 -6.64
C HIS A 311 17.77 24.19 -6.78
N ALA A 312 18.46 24.12 -7.93
CA ALA A 312 19.59 23.22 -8.11
C ALA A 312 20.72 23.46 -7.10
N GLN A 313 20.93 24.71 -6.68
CA GLN A 313 21.91 25.06 -5.66
C GLN A 313 21.44 24.57 -4.28
N SER A 314 20.17 24.73 -3.96
CA SER A 314 19.59 24.21 -2.71
C SER A 314 19.73 22.69 -2.62
N ILE A 315 19.45 21.95 -3.72
CA ILE A 315 19.63 20.50 -3.79
C ILE A 315 21.11 20.12 -3.52
N ARG A 316 22.09 20.87 -4.05
CA ARG A 316 23.51 20.63 -3.78
C ARG A 316 23.89 20.88 -2.33
N GLN A 317 23.34 21.91 -1.71
CA GLN A 317 23.58 22.19 -0.29
C GLN A 317 23.09 21.04 0.60
N CYS A 318 22.05 20.35 0.20
CA CYS A 318 21.59 19.11 0.85
C CYS A 318 22.46 17.88 0.53
N GLY A 319 23.51 18.01 -0.33
CA GLY A 319 24.37 16.88 -0.69
C GLY A 319 23.86 15.98 -1.83
N LEU A 320 22.74 16.34 -2.47
CA LEU A 320 22.13 15.57 -3.57
C LEU A 320 22.70 15.99 -4.94
N GLU A 321 24.00 15.90 -5.11
CA GLU A 321 24.74 16.41 -6.28
C GLU A 321 24.23 15.85 -7.62
N GLU A 322 23.94 14.56 -7.68
CA GLU A 322 23.44 13.92 -8.91
C GLU A 322 22.02 14.38 -9.27
N LEU A 323 21.17 14.58 -8.27
CA LEU A 323 19.83 15.15 -8.48
C LEU A 323 19.93 16.59 -9.00
N ALA A 324 20.81 17.41 -8.42
CA ALA A 324 21.04 18.77 -8.86
C ALA A 324 21.49 18.84 -10.33
N LYS A 325 22.42 17.98 -10.76
CA LYS A 325 22.88 17.89 -12.16
C LYS A 325 21.74 17.53 -13.11
N ARG A 326 20.91 16.57 -12.74
CA ARG A 326 19.75 16.15 -13.55
C ARG A 326 18.72 17.27 -13.66
N TYR A 327 18.43 17.93 -12.56
CA TYR A 327 17.50 19.06 -12.54
C TYR A 327 18.02 20.24 -13.37
N GLU A 328 19.31 20.57 -13.29
CA GLU A 328 19.94 21.59 -14.15
C GLU A 328 19.90 21.23 -15.64
N CYS A 329 20.10 19.98 -15.98
CA CYS A 329 19.95 19.53 -17.37
C CYS A 329 18.54 19.80 -17.88
N PHE A 330 17.53 19.46 -17.07
CA PHE A 330 16.13 19.73 -17.39
C PHE A 330 15.85 21.23 -17.55
N THR A 331 16.25 22.07 -16.59
CA THR A 331 16.01 23.53 -16.65
C THR A 331 16.71 24.20 -17.83
N LYS A 332 17.96 23.80 -18.14
CA LYS A 332 18.68 24.28 -19.33
C LYS A 332 17.97 23.92 -20.64
N LEU A 333 17.38 22.75 -20.75
CA LEU A 333 16.58 22.38 -21.91
C LEU A 333 15.32 23.24 -22.02
N CYS A 334 14.68 23.54 -20.89
CA CYS A 334 13.53 24.43 -20.83
C CYS A 334 13.90 25.86 -21.27
N GLU A 335 15.04 26.41 -20.82
CA GLU A 335 15.55 27.71 -21.25
C GLU A 335 15.87 27.76 -22.75
N ASN A 336 16.57 26.74 -23.25
CA ASN A 336 16.92 26.64 -24.65
C ASN A 336 15.70 26.57 -25.56
N ALA A 337 14.62 25.94 -25.12
CA ALA A 337 13.39 25.81 -25.90
C ALA A 337 12.69 27.18 -26.12
N ARG A 338 12.87 28.16 -25.22
CA ARG A 338 12.33 29.52 -25.40
C ARG A 338 12.95 30.26 -26.57
N HIS A 339 14.22 29.99 -26.88
CA HIS A 339 15.01 30.73 -27.86
C HIS A 339 15.15 30.02 -29.20
N THR A 340 14.49 28.88 -29.36
CA THR A 340 14.62 28.03 -30.55
C THR A 340 13.27 27.79 -31.18
N THR A 341 13.18 27.88 -32.51
CA THR A 341 11.97 27.51 -33.26
C THR A 341 11.85 25.99 -33.50
N ALA A 342 12.92 25.24 -33.21
CA ALA A 342 12.90 23.80 -33.31
C ALA A 342 12.10 23.17 -32.15
N ASP A 343 11.30 22.15 -32.48
CA ASP A 343 10.58 21.38 -31.47
C ASP A 343 11.57 20.55 -30.62
N LYS A 344 11.75 20.97 -29.37
CA LYS A 344 12.58 20.31 -28.36
C LYS A 344 11.77 19.66 -27.26
N SER A 345 10.48 19.53 -27.47
CA SER A 345 9.57 18.96 -26.46
C SER A 345 10.03 17.56 -26.03
N LEU A 346 10.51 16.74 -26.98
CA LEU A 346 11.00 15.39 -26.72
C LEU A 346 12.22 15.37 -25.78
N ASP A 347 13.18 16.28 -25.99
CA ASP A 347 14.39 16.37 -25.15
C ASP A 347 14.02 16.76 -23.71
N ILE A 348 13.09 17.71 -23.55
CA ILE A 348 12.58 18.17 -22.26
C ILE A 348 11.85 17.03 -21.55
N PHE A 349 10.96 16.32 -22.23
CA PHE A 349 10.25 15.16 -21.68
C PHE A 349 11.21 14.06 -21.25
N THR A 350 12.23 13.77 -22.04
CA THR A 350 13.23 12.76 -21.72
C THR A 350 14.03 13.14 -20.49
N ALA A 351 14.47 14.41 -20.38
CA ALA A 351 15.20 14.91 -19.21
C ALA A 351 14.32 14.91 -17.95
N ALA A 352 13.08 15.36 -18.05
CA ALA A 352 12.10 15.30 -16.97
C ALA A 352 11.90 13.85 -16.49
N GLY A 353 11.62 12.92 -17.41
CA GLY A 353 11.40 11.51 -17.09
C GLY A 353 12.61 10.85 -16.41
N ASN A 354 13.83 11.13 -16.90
CA ASN A 354 15.05 10.60 -16.29
C ASN A 354 15.29 11.17 -14.89
N THR A 355 14.98 12.46 -14.67
CA THR A 355 15.09 13.10 -13.36
C THR A 355 14.07 12.51 -12.39
N MET A 356 12.81 12.36 -12.82
CA MET A 356 11.75 11.79 -12.01
C MET A 356 12.00 10.32 -11.63
N ARG A 357 12.58 9.52 -12.52
CA ARG A 357 13.01 8.15 -12.18
C ARG A 357 14.07 8.15 -11.09
N TYR A 358 15.02 9.04 -11.17
CA TYR A 358 16.07 9.18 -10.15
C TYR A 358 15.47 9.64 -8.82
N ILE A 359 14.57 10.64 -8.83
CA ILE A 359 13.81 11.10 -7.67
C ILE A 359 13.08 9.92 -7.02
N ARG A 360 12.35 9.12 -7.79
CA ARG A 360 11.62 7.96 -7.28
C ARG A 360 12.52 6.98 -6.52
N LEU A 361 13.72 6.71 -7.04
CA LEU A 361 14.69 5.83 -6.39
C LEU A 361 15.24 6.44 -5.08
N CYS A 362 15.54 7.74 -5.09
CA CYS A 362 15.99 8.45 -3.90
C CYS A 362 14.88 8.52 -2.85
N THR A 363 13.68 8.95 -3.25
CA THR A 363 12.53 9.10 -2.36
C THR A 363 12.18 7.77 -1.68
N GLN A 364 12.19 6.66 -2.41
CA GLN A 364 11.90 5.34 -1.84
C GLN A 364 12.89 4.97 -0.72
N LYS A 365 14.19 5.19 -0.94
CA LYS A 365 15.22 4.90 0.06
C LYS A 365 15.20 5.87 1.24
N LEU A 366 15.06 7.16 0.93
CA LEU A 366 15.00 8.20 1.96
C LEU A 366 13.74 8.07 2.82
N ALA A 367 12.61 7.73 2.22
CA ALA A 367 11.37 7.46 2.94
C ALA A 367 11.52 6.27 3.90
N LEU A 368 12.20 5.20 3.48
CA LEU A 368 12.49 4.06 4.34
C LEU A 368 13.36 4.48 5.54
N PHE A 369 14.47 5.16 5.28
CA PHE A 369 15.38 5.61 6.35
C PHE A 369 14.69 6.60 7.30
N SER A 370 13.94 7.56 6.76
CA SER A 370 13.15 8.48 7.57
C SER A 370 12.09 7.75 8.40
N ALA A 371 11.44 6.72 7.85
CA ALA A 371 10.47 5.93 8.59
C ALA A 371 11.11 5.18 9.77
N ILE A 372 12.27 4.58 9.57
CA ILE A 372 13.03 3.89 10.63
C ILE A 372 13.41 4.88 11.73
N ASN A 373 13.97 6.04 11.36
CA ASN A 373 14.35 7.08 12.32
C ASN A 373 13.15 7.60 13.12
N ASN A 374 12.05 7.91 12.46
CA ASN A 374 10.83 8.39 13.11
C ASN A 374 10.20 7.37 14.09
N MET A 375 10.53 6.08 13.98
CA MET A 375 10.11 5.07 14.95
C MET A 375 10.92 5.14 16.24
N GLU A 376 12.17 5.60 16.18
CA GLU A 376 13.15 5.62 17.28
C GLU A 376 13.16 6.95 18.05
N GLU A 377 12.84 8.08 17.42
CA GLU A 377 12.95 9.44 17.98
C GLU A 377 11.93 9.78 19.11
N LYS A 378 10.99 8.93 19.43
CA LYS A 378 9.96 9.22 20.45
C LYS A 378 10.32 8.73 21.85
N LYS A 379 11.59 8.86 22.25
CA LYS A 379 12.01 8.67 23.66
C LYS A 379 11.76 9.90 24.52
#